data_336953cbf7a6e0ea6bdedc31bdb9d3a1
#
_entry.id   336953cbf7a6e0ea6bdedc31bdb9d3a1
#
_cell.length_a   1.000
_cell.length_b   1.000
_cell.length_c   1.000
_cell.angle_alpha   90.00
_cell.angle_beta   90.00
_cell.angle_gamma   90.00
#
_symmetry.space_group_name_H-M   'P 1'
#
loop_
_entity.id
_entity.type
_entity.pdbx_description
1 polymer ?
#
loop_
_entity_poly.entity_id
_entity_poly.type
_entity_poly.pdbx_seq_one_letter_code
_entity_poly.pdbx_strand_id
1 'polypeptide(L)'
;MTVTLTVACSNGSETTDNETSGVPSDGEVLTPIRITANYAGDDVRSNATRVAYSEDGSDITATWEAGDQLYVYYNGHVNTLTLTDGTGTNTATFEGSIQGTPSFNSVLICYVKDTNNPSVVSVNNNGEYTYAAGTFLGQDGTLAGAAKCNLYYGTTTYGTGENISCDFSVNTSIMKFTVSAPDGVSAGDEATLTYKSDGTAISKATFTVGENGMNTIYLTVPAGQYTGAQTVQFVSGTANETETLSATKANFKAGETYSKGLYYGDSDILIANLGTNSEYIGYVLAANGKAYTSVSKANKYSTATGMIAYLGNCNGADGQSAYSEDYNHGLAMALDDVPGGNNSIGVLLSAASAYSVARPSASSEWFLLSAFQWMRIMEACGGSTFSTSIWKWMEFSYGNLQTKLSSCGGSGLRTSGWDGYFTSTPASGGAYWVYMSDRGSFLDSESYYAGRTAYAF
;
A
#
# COMPACT_ATOMS: atom_id res chain seq x y z
N MET A 1 20.21 15.25 5.03
CA MET A 1 20.01 15.97 6.30
C MET A 1 20.20 14.94 7.40
N THR A 2 21.30 15.04 8.11
CA THR A 2 21.68 14.07 9.14
C THR A 2 20.80 14.32 10.35
N VAL A 3 19.92 13.38 10.71
CA VAL A 3 19.19 13.45 11.97
C VAL A 3 20.16 13.03 13.06
N THR A 4 20.71 14.00 13.77
CA THR A 4 21.56 13.75 14.92
C THR A 4 20.65 13.47 16.13
N LEU A 5 20.56 12.20 16.52
CA LEU A 5 19.99 11.83 17.82
C LEU A 5 21.02 12.23 18.90
N THR A 6 20.77 13.32 19.57
CA THR A 6 21.50 13.65 20.80
C THR A 6 20.84 12.94 21.97
N VAL A 7 21.46 11.88 22.45
CA VAL A 7 21.10 11.25 23.71
C VAL A 7 21.75 12.09 24.81
N ALA A 8 20.96 12.90 25.50
CA ALA A 8 21.39 13.56 26.73
C ALA A 8 21.02 12.64 27.91
N CYS A 9 22.00 11.94 28.44
CA CYS A 9 21.90 11.36 29.78
C CYS A 9 22.09 12.47 30.79
N SER A 10 21.05 12.86 31.49
CA SER A 10 21.20 13.63 32.76
C SER A 10 20.81 12.71 33.90
N ASN A 11 21.79 12.37 34.72
CA ASN A 11 21.59 11.86 36.06
C ASN A 11 21.02 13.04 36.91
N GLY A 12 19.80 12.89 37.38
CA GLY A 12 19.16 13.89 38.22
C GLY A 12 18.07 13.25 39.06
N SER A 13 18.44 12.95 40.28
CA SER A 13 17.64 12.95 41.52
C SER A 13 16.13 12.73 41.41
N GLU A 14 15.66 11.63 41.98
CA GLU A 14 14.27 11.35 42.25
C GLU A 14 13.69 12.47 43.11
N THR A 15 12.77 13.24 42.58
CA THR A 15 11.76 13.93 43.35
C THR A 15 10.42 13.29 43.02
N THR A 16 9.82 12.68 44.01
CA THR A 16 8.45 12.23 44.07
C THR A 16 7.53 13.42 43.85
N ASP A 17 7.10 13.67 42.63
CA ASP A 17 6.05 14.60 42.35
C ASP A 17 4.69 13.94 42.56
N ASN A 18 4.10 14.31 43.68
CA ASN A 18 2.71 14.17 44.00
C ASN A 18 1.87 14.79 42.85
N GLU A 19 1.11 14.00 42.11
CA GLU A 19 0.05 14.52 41.26
C GLU A 19 -1.05 15.16 42.09
N THR A 20 -0.80 16.38 42.51
CA THR A 20 -1.90 17.27 42.92
C THR A 20 -2.56 17.76 41.65
N SER A 21 -3.83 17.41 41.44
CA SER A 21 -4.77 18.11 40.57
C SER A 21 -4.61 19.64 40.87
N GLY A 22 -3.89 20.32 39.97
CA GLY A 22 -3.54 21.72 40.19
C GLY A 22 -4.80 22.60 40.13
N VAL A 23 -5.28 22.96 41.30
CA VAL A 23 -6.03 24.19 41.46
C VAL A 23 -5.06 25.31 41.10
N PRO A 24 -5.40 26.21 40.14
CA PRO A 24 -4.52 27.31 39.77
C PRO A 24 -4.11 28.08 41.04
N SER A 25 -2.80 28.39 41.20
CA SER A 25 -2.33 29.25 42.27
C SER A 25 -2.96 30.62 42.08
N ASP A 26 -3.42 31.23 43.19
CA ASP A 26 -4.04 32.55 43.22
C ASP A 26 -3.23 33.57 42.41
N GLY A 27 -3.73 33.97 41.23
CA GLY A 27 -3.12 34.97 40.36
C GLY A 27 -2.90 34.60 38.89
N GLU A 28 -3.09 33.33 38.49
CA GLU A 28 -2.98 32.96 37.07
C GLU A 28 -4.22 33.41 36.28
N VAL A 29 -3.98 34.23 35.27
CA VAL A 29 -5.03 34.67 34.34
C VAL A 29 -5.29 33.51 33.34
N LEU A 30 -6.53 33.04 33.31
CA LEU A 30 -6.99 32.06 32.31
C LEU A 30 -7.78 32.82 31.24
N THR A 31 -7.37 32.68 30.00
CA THR A 31 -8.07 33.24 28.84
C THR A 31 -8.86 32.15 28.13
N PRO A 32 -10.21 32.24 28.10
CA PRO A 32 -11.02 31.31 27.30
C PRO A 32 -10.67 31.41 25.83
N ILE A 33 -10.56 30.26 25.17
CA ILE A 33 -10.34 30.20 23.72
C ILE A 33 -11.20 29.09 23.07
N ARG A 34 -11.50 29.32 21.82
CA ARG A 34 -12.18 28.35 20.93
C ARG A 34 -11.38 28.20 19.65
N ILE A 35 -11.04 26.98 19.29
CA ILE A 35 -10.27 26.68 18.11
C ILE A 35 -11.06 25.75 17.19
N THR A 36 -11.22 26.14 15.93
CA THR A 36 -11.67 25.26 14.87
C THR A 36 -10.46 24.59 14.26
N ALA A 37 -10.36 23.29 14.44
CA ALA A 37 -9.29 22.45 13.94
C ALA A 37 -9.70 21.88 12.58
N ASN A 38 -8.91 22.16 11.56
CA ASN A 38 -9.11 21.63 10.21
C ASN A 38 -7.90 20.81 9.80
N TYR A 39 -8.15 19.78 9.01
CA TYR A 39 -7.08 19.10 8.29
C TYR A 39 -6.80 19.86 6.99
N ALA A 40 -5.60 20.42 6.89
CA ALA A 40 -5.18 21.14 5.70
C ALA A 40 -4.91 20.15 4.56
N GLY A 41 -5.68 20.27 3.48
CA GLY A 41 -5.40 19.60 2.21
C GLY A 41 -6.66 19.31 1.40
N ASP A 42 -6.80 19.99 0.25
CA ASP A 42 -7.75 19.65 -0.81
C ASP A 42 -7.40 18.32 -1.53
N ASP A 43 -6.27 17.71 -1.22
CA ASP A 43 -5.91 16.36 -1.67
C ASP A 43 -6.41 15.36 -0.65
N VAL A 44 -7.51 14.72 -0.99
CA VAL A 44 -8.21 13.64 -0.26
C VAL A 44 -7.36 12.36 -0.16
N ARG A 45 -6.06 12.48 -0.27
CA ARG A 45 -5.11 11.36 -0.20
C ARG A 45 -4.29 11.52 1.05
N SER A 46 -4.70 10.87 2.11
CA SER A 46 -3.91 10.74 3.31
C SER A 46 -4.02 11.86 4.34
N ASN A 47 -5.09 11.92 5.09
CA ASN A 47 -5.07 12.76 6.28
C ASN A 47 -5.67 12.00 7.44
N ALA A 48 -4.85 11.74 8.41
CA ALA A 48 -5.28 11.01 9.56
C ALA A 48 -4.79 11.63 10.84
N THR A 49 -5.67 11.86 11.80
CA THR A 49 -5.31 12.16 13.17
C THR A 49 -5.85 11.11 14.10
N ARG A 50 -5.67 11.28 15.38
CA ARG A 50 -6.14 10.44 16.42
C ARG A 50 -7.65 10.22 16.44
N VAL A 51 -8.11 9.53 15.52
CA VAL A 51 -9.46 9.45 15.14
C VAL A 51 -9.62 8.08 14.58
N ALA A 52 -10.77 7.57 14.48
CA ALA A 52 -10.98 6.34 13.77
C ALA A 52 -10.41 6.48 12.36
N TYR A 53 -9.39 5.72 12.07
CA TYR A 53 -9.01 5.47 10.70
C TYR A 53 -10.03 4.55 10.08
N SER A 54 -10.61 4.97 8.99
CA SER A 54 -11.37 4.11 8.11
C SER A 54 -10.66 3.99 6.77
N GLU A 55 -10.69 2.80 6.20
CA GLU A 55 -10.14 2.52 4.89
C GLU A 55 -11.28 2.38 3.89
N ASP A 56 -11.22 3.16 2.80
CA ASP A 56 -12.09 3.03 1.64
C ASP A 56 -11.21 2.83 0.40
N GLY A 57 -11.11 1.57 -0.03
CA GLY A 57 -10.22 1.18 -1.12
C GLY A 57 -8.74 1.36 -0.78
N SER A 58 -8.08 2.32 -1.40
CA SER A 58 -6.67 2.67 -1.15
C SER A 58 -6.49 3.83 -0.18
N ASP A 59 -7.57 4.49 0.19
CA ASP A 59 -7.52 5.76 0.93
C ASP A 59 -7.82 5.52 2.41
N ILE A 60 -6.98 6.09 3.25
CA ILE A 60 -7.19 6.11 4.70
C ILE A 60 -7.74 7.48 5.06
N THR A 61 -8.97 7.51 5.57
CA THR A 61 -9.63 8.73 6.02
C THR A 61 -9.64 8.81 7.54
N ALA A 62 -9.69 10.03 8.05
CA ALA A 62 -9.70 10.30 9.46
C ALA A 62 -10.84 11.23 9.86
N THR A 63 -11.44 10.95 10.99
CA THR A 63 -12.52 11.76 11.56
C THR A 63 -12.30 11.97 13.06
N TRP A 64 -12.67 13.10 13.63
CA TRP A 64 -12.58 13.37 15.07
C TRP A 64 -13.51 12.48 15.87
N GLU A 65 -13.05 11.96 17.02
CA GLU A 65 -13.85 11.14 17.92
C GLU A 65 -14.27 11.88 19.19
N ALA A 66 -15.36 11.44 19.78
CA ALA A 66 -15.81 11.96 21.06
C ALA A 66 -14.74 11.74 22.13
N GLY A 67 -14.38 12.79 22.86
CA GLY A 67 -13.34 12.75 23.88
C GLY A 67 -11.94 13.14 23.38
N ASP A 68 -11.80 13.45 22.10
CA ASP A 68 -10.54 14.00 21.59
C ASP A 68 -10.20 15.31 22.27
N GLN A 69 -8.89 15.54 22.45
CA GLN A 69 -8.36 16.73 23.09
C GLN A 69 -7.33 17.41 22.20
N LEU A 70 -7.36 18.71 22.21
CA LEU A 70 -6.37 19.57 21.60
C LEU A 70 -5.49 20.19 22.67
N TYR A 71 -4.19 20.06 22.50
CA TYR A 71 -3.19 20.67 23.37
C TYR A 71 -2.65 21.93 22.73
N VAL A 72 -2.72 23.04 23.47
CA VAL A 72 -2.25 24.35 23.02
C VAL A 72 -1.05 24.76 23.85
N TYR A 73 0.10 24.86 23.22
CA TYR A 73 1.31 25.41 23.84
C TYR A 73 1.35 26.90 23.62
N TYR A 74 1.43 27.60 24.73
CA TYR A 74 1.57 29.06 24.77
C TYR A 74 2.37 29.48 25.99
N ASN A 75 3.36 30.37 25.82
CA ASN A 75 4.16 31.00 26.89
C ASN A 75 4.72 30.00 27.93
N GLY A 76 5.22 28.85 27.48
CA GLY A 76 5.80 27.82 28.36
C GLY A 76 4.79 26.87 28.99
N HIS A 77 3.48 27.04 28.72
CA HIS A 77 2.41 26.20 29.26
C HIS A 77 1.73 25.38 28.18
N VAL A 78 1.37 24.17 28.55
CA VAL A 78 0.51 23.29 27.71
C VAL A 78 -0.89 23.31 28.28
N ASN A 79 -1.85 23.75 27.50
CA ASN A 79 -3.24 23.88 27.89
C ASN A 79 -4.09 22.89 27.14
N THR A 80 -5.11 22.32 27.78
CA THR A 80 -5.98 21.31 27.18
C THR A 80 -7.31 21.91 26.79
N LEU A 81 -7.72 21.71 25.53
CA LEU A 81 -9.05 22.02 25.04
C LEU A 81 -9.78 20.72 24.74
N THR A 82 -11.07 20.69 25.00
CA THR A 82 -11.93 19.53 24.74
C THR A 82 -12.77 19.73 23.50
N LEU A 83 -13.00 18.65 22.76
CA LEU A 83 -13.86 18.65 21.59
C LEU A 83 -15.31 18.91 22.00
N THR A 84 -15.94 19.91 21.39
CA THR A 84 -17.33 20.30 21.66
C THR A 84 -18.26 20.09 20.47
N ASP A 85 -17.71 20.04 19.25
CA ASP A 85 -18.47 19.82 18.02
C ASP A 85 -17.58 19.21 16.91
N GLY A 86 -18.19 18.54 15.94
CA GLY A 86 -17.48 17.99 14.78
C GLY A 86 -17.07 16.52 14.91
N THR A 87 -17.60 15.78 15.88
CA THR A 87 -17.40 14.32 15.97
C THR A 87 -17.83 13.63 14.68
N GLY A 88 -16.99 12.73 14.17
CA GLY A 88 -17.24 11.99 12.91
C GLY A 88 -16.92 12.79 11.64
N THR A 89 -16.31 13.97 11.75
CA THR A 89 -15.95 14.82 10.61
C THR A 89 -14.45 15.15 10.61
N ASN A 90 -13.95 15.74 9.54
CA ASN A 90 -12.57 16.21 9.41
C ASN A 90 -12.33 17.63 9.97
N THR A 91 -13.37 18.31 10.41
CA THR A 91 -13.32 19.62 11.02
C THR A 91 -13.99 19.55 12.40
N ALA A 92 -13.35 20.05 13.43
CA ALA A 92 -13.88 20.00 14.78
C ALA A 92 -13.65 21.32 15.53
N THR A 93 -14.49 21.54 16.54
CA THR A 93 -14.37 22.69 17.45
C THR A 93 -13.92 22.21 18.82
N PHE A 94 -12.91 22.88 19.36
CA PHE A 94 -12.36 22.64 20.69
C PHE A 94 -12.47 23.88 21.53
N GLU A 95 -12.86 23.73 22.80
CA GLU A 95 -13.01 24.82 23.76
C GLU A 95 -12.27 24.53 25.05
N GLY A 96 -11.77 25.58 25.67
CA GLY A 96 -11.05 25.53 26.93
C GLY A 96 -10.45 26.90 27.31
N SER A 97 -9.42 26.88 28.14
CA SER A 97 -8.71 28.08 28.52
C SER A 97 -7.21 27.89 28.41
N ILE A 98 -6.49 28.96 28.09
CA ILE A 98 -5.02 28.98 28.10
C ILE A 98 -4.52 29.89 29.25
N GLN A 99 -3.39 29.48 29.81
CA GLN A 99 -2.69 30.27 30.82
C GLN A 99 -2.06 31.51 30.21
N GLY A 100 -2.34 32.67 30.83
CA GLY A 100 -1.85 33.96 30.38
C GLY A 100 -2.85 34.73 29.54
N THR A 101 -2.45 35.93 29.14
CA THR A 101 -3.24 36.82 28.28
C THR A 101 -2.53 36.96 26.93
N PRO A 102 -2.90 36.20 25.90
CA PRO A 102 -2.28 36.36 24.59
C PRO A 102 -2.61 37.73 24.02
N SER A 103 -1.61 38.39 23.46
CA SER A 103 -1.80 39.62 22.71
C SER A 103 -2.22 39.29 21.27
N PHE A 104 -2.77 40.27 20.56
CA PHE A 104 -3.04 40.12 19.13
C PHE A 104 -1.79 39.67 18.38
N ASN A 105 -1.94 38.65 17.52
CA ASN A 105 -0.86 37.96 16.83
C ASN A 105 0.09 37.09 17.68
N SER A 106 -0.24 36.80 18.93
CA SER A 106 0.49 35.75 19.65
C SER A 106 0.36 34.42 18.93
N VAL A 107 1.47 33.70 18.75
CA VAL A 107 1.49 32.40 18.10
C VAL A 107 1.12 31.32 19.10
N LEU A 108 0.14 30.52 18.77
CA LEU A 108 -0.26 29.33 19.49
C LEU A 108 0.20 28.11 18.70
N ILE A 109 0.82 27.15 19.36
CA ILE A 109 1.20 25.87 18.77
C ILE A 109 0.19 24.83 19.26
N CYS A 110 -0.52 24.24 18.32
CA CYS A 110 -1.57 23.27 18.60
C CYS A 110 -1.10 21.88 18.19
N TYR A 111 -1.39 20.88 19.01
CA TYR A 111 -1.14 19.49 18.66
C TYR A 111 -2.17 18.55 19.28
N VAL A 112 -2.36 17.40 18.66
CA VAL A 112 -3.23 16.34 19.17
C VAL A 112 -2.34 15.28 19.80
N LYS A 113 -2.66 14.90 21.04
CA LYS A 113 -1.92 13.89 21.79
C LYS A 113 -2.83 12.73 22.14
N ASP A 114 -2.34 11.51 22.01
CA ASP A 114 -3.03 10.35 22.55
C ASP A 114 -2.98 10.36 24.09
N THR A 115 -4.14 10.58 24.71
CA THR A 115 -4.27 10.55 26.17
C THR A 115 -4.03 9.16 26.76
N ASN A 116 -4.16 8.10 25.96
CA ASN A 116 -3.91 6.72 26.39
C ASN A 116 -2.44 6.31 26.26
N ASN A 117 -1.64 7.12 25.55
CA ASN A 117 -0.20 6.90 25.41
C ASN A 117 0.56 8.24 25.54
N PRO A 118 0.67 8.78 26.76
CA PRO A 118 1.30 10.09 26.98
C PRO A 118 2.79 10.15 26.61
N SER A 119 3.43 9.01 26.34
CA SER A 119 4.84 8.93 25.96
C SER A 119 5.11 9.23 24.48
N VAL A 120 4.08 9.36 23.64
CA VAL A 120 4.26 9.55 22.21
C VAL A 120 4.92 10.88 21.86
N VAL A 121 4.64 11.95 22.61
CA VAL A 121 5.12 13.30 22.29
C VAL A 121 5.65 14.01 23.53
N SER A 122 6.80 14.65 23.39
CA SER A 122 7.27 15.69 24.29
C SER A 122 7.40 17.03 23.55
N VAL A 123 6.99 18.11 24.19
CA VAL A 123 7.15 19.47 23.69
C VAL A 123 8.22 20.15 24.54
N ASN A 124 9.24 20.70 23.90
CA ASN A 124 10.29 21.43 24.61
C ASN A 124 9.87 22.89 24.90
N ASN A 125 10.70 23.61 25.62
CA ASN A 125 10.43 25.01 26.01
C ASN A 125 10.33 26.00 24.82
N ASN A 126 10.75 25.57 23.61
CA ASN A 126 10.62 26.36 22.39
C ASN A 126 9.35 26.04 21.60
N GLY A 127 8.51 25.13 22.11
CA GLY A 127 7.34 24.64 21.39
C GLY A 127 7.65 23.62 20.30
N GLU A 128 8.90 23.17 20.23
CA GLU A 128 9.27 22.08 19.33
C GLU A 128 8.84 20.74 19.94
N TYR A 129 8.27 19.89 19.14
CA TYR A 129 7.83 18.56 19.58
C TYR A 129 8.78 17.48 19.05
N THR A 130 8.91 16.44 19.85
CA THR A 130 9.67 15.23 19.50
C THR A 130 8.87 14.01 19.86
N TYR A 131 9.03 12.95 19.09
CA TYR A 131 8.52 11.65 19.48
C TYR A 131 9.36 11.09 20.63
N ALA A 132 8.71 10.49 21.61
CA ALA A 132 9.41 9.73 22.63
C ALA A 132 10.18 8.57 21.99
N ALA A 133 11.33 8.24 22.59
CA ALA A 133 12.12 7.11 22.12
C ALA A 133 11.28 5.82 22.11
N GLY A 134 11.30 5.12 20.98
CA GLY A 134 10.56 3.86 20.82
C GLY A 134 9.09 3.98 20.43
N THR A 135 8.54 5.19 20.24
CA THR A 135 7.14 5.39 19.82
C THR A 135 6.72 4.47 18.67
N PHE A 136 7.55 4.36 17.65
CA PHE A 136 7.25 3.56 16.46
C PHE A 136 7.60 2.07 16.61
N LEU A 137 8.20 1.65 17.73
CA LEU A 137 8.65 0.28 17.96
C LEU A 137 7.67 -0.58 18.77
N GLY A 138 6.56 -0.01 19.23
CA GLY A 138 5.56 -0.67 20.07
C GLY A 138 4.16 -0.70 19.47
N GLN A 139 4.03 -0.69 18.16
CA GLN A 139 2.72 -0.73 17.49
C GLN A 139 2.10 -2.12 17.55
N ASP A 140 0.78 -2.19 17.44
CA ASP A 140 0.01 -3.44 17.43
C ASP A 140 -0.32 -3.95 16.01
N GLY A 141 0.11 -3.23 14.97
CA GLY A 141 -0.12 -3.57 13.56
C GLY A 141 -1.53 -3.28 13.06
N THR A 142 -2.43 -2.79 13.89
CA THR A 142 -3.76 -2.40 13.48
C THR A 142 -3.77 -0.98 12.90
N LEU A 143 -4.79 -0.67 12.09
CA LEU A 143 -4.99 0.70 11.59
C LEU A 143 -5.22 1.68 12.75
N ALA A 144 -5.97 1.28 13.78
CA ALA A 144 -6.18 2.05 14.99
C ALA A 144 -4.90 2.25 15.81
N GLY A 145 -4.03 1.23 15.87
CA GLY A 145 -2.72 1.33 16.52
C GLY A 145 -1.78 2.27 15.77
N ALA A 146 -1.79 2.23 14.44
CA ALA A 146 -1.04 3.17 13.61
C ALA A 146 -1.51 4.63 13.84
N ALA A 147 -2.81 4.85 13.99
CA ALA A 147 -3.37 6.16 14.31
C ALA A 147 -2.78 6.75 15.59
N LYS A 148 -2.61 5.93 16.64
CA LYS A 148 -2.06 6.37 17.93
C LYS A 148 -0.59 6.84 17.87
N CYS A 149 0.13 6.46 16.83
CA CYS A 149 1.53 6.86 16.64
C CYS A 149 1.67 8.18 15.87
N ASN A 150 0.58 8.73 15.34
CA ASN A 150 0.63 9.98 14.60
C ASN A 150 0.63 11.20 15.54
N LEU A 151 1.46 12.15 15.20
CA LEU A 151 1.41 13.49 15.76
C LEU A 151 0.90 14.46 14.71
N TYR A 152 -0.15 15.16 15.08
CA TYR A 152 -0.69 16.26 14.32
C TYR A 152 -0.43 17.55 15.02
N TYR A 153 0.06 18.50 14.28
CA TYR A 153 0.37 19.81 14.81
C TYR A 153 0.04 20.89 13.79
N GLY A 154 -0.21 22.05 14.32
CA GLY A 154 -0.41 23.26 13.54
C GLY A 154 -0.01 24.46 14.37
N THR A 155 0.17 25.57 13.71
CA THR A 155 0.37 26.87 14.34
C THR A 155 -0.76 27.80 13.93
N THR A 156 -1.25 28.56 14.88
CA THR A 156 -2.24 29.60 14.60
C THR A 156 -1.89 30.88 15.34
N THR A 157 -2.53 31.97 14.99
CA THR A 157 -2.34 33.26 15.67
C THR A 157 -3.57 33.61 16.47
N TYR A 158 -3.38 34.05 17.69
CA TYR A 158 -4.44 34.61 18.51
C TYR A 158 -4.87 35.97 17.92
N GLY A 159 -6.14 36.07 17.57
CA GLY A 159 -6.74 37.28 16.96
C GLY A 159 -7.83 37.88 17.87
N THR A 160 -8.35 39.02 17.47
CA THR A 160 -9.46 39.69 18.18
C THR A 160 -10.85 39.08 17.96
N GLY A 161 -10.92 37.89 17.37
CA GLY A 161 -12.19 37.19 17.09
C GLY A 161 -12.35 35.95 17.95
N GLU A 162 -13.62 35.55 18.19
CA GLU A 162 -13.96 34.34 18.95
C GLU A 162 -13.60 33.02 18.27
N ASN A 163 -13.26 33.05 16.99
CA ASN A 163 -12.99 31.86 16.18
C ASN A 163 -11.55 31.86 15.68
N ILE A 164 -10.71 31.08 16.36
CA ILE A 164 -9.36 30.78 15.90
C ILE A 164 -9.44 29.52 15.02
N SER A 165 -8.87 29.58 13.82
CA SER A 165 -8.72 28.41 12.97
C SER A 165 -7.29 27.90 13.00
N CYS A 166 -7.11 26.59 13.12
CA CYS A 166 -5.81 25.93 13.05
C CYS A 166 -5.86 24.79 12.05
N ASP A 167 -4.99 24.86 11.05
CA ASP A 167 -4.81 23.78 10.08
C ASP A 167 -3.70 22.85 10.57
N PHE A 168 -4.02 21.57 10.57
CA PHE A 168 -3.14 20.52 11.06
C PHE A 168 -2.42 19.81 9.93
N SER A 169 -1.16 19.51 10.14
CA SER A 169 -0.36 18.64 9.30
C SER A 169 0.24 17.50 10.11
N VAL A 170 0.58 16.43 9.44
CA VAL A 170 1.25 15.25 10.00
C VAL A 170 2.68 15.19 9.48
N ASN A 171 3.58 14.60 10.25
CA ASN A 171 4.96 14.36 9.83
C ASN A 171 5.31 12.87 9.77
N THR A 172 4.31 12.03 9.64
CA THR A 172 4.43 10.58 9.51
C THR A 172 3.80 10.10 8.22
N SER A 173 4.14 8.87 7.84
CA SER A 173 3.54 8.11 6.74
C SER A 173 3.05 6.78 7.28
N ILE A 174 2.14 6.14 6.58
CA ILE A 174 1.66 4.79 6.90
C ILE A 174 2.21 3.81 5.87
N MET A 175 2.76 2.70 6.35
CA MET A 175 3.08 1.54 5.53
C MET A 175 2.02 0.47 5.80
N LYS A 176 1.29 0.08 4.77
CA LYS A 176 0.32 -1.02 4.80
C LYS A 176 0.96 -2.24 4.19
N PHE A 177 1.07 -3.30 4.96
CA PHE A 177 1.60 -4.57 4.51
C PHE A 177 0.50 -5.64 4.50
N THR A 178 0.38 -6.34 3.37
CA THR A 178 -0.33 -7.62 3.32
C THR A 178 0.73 -8.70 3.53
N VAL A 179 0.69 -9.34 4.69
CA VAL A 179 1.74 -10.29 5.12
C VAL A 179 1.23 -11.70 5.08
N SER A 180 1.92 -12.58 4.38
CA SER A 180 1.75 -14.02 4.50
C SER A 180 2.82 -14.58 5.43
N ALA A 181 2.40 -15.28 6.49
CA ALA A 181 3.31 -15.85 7.47
C ALA A 181 4.20 -16.96 6.86
N PRO A 182 5.45 -17.13 7.33
CA PRO A 182 6.33 -18.21 6.92
C PRO A 182 5.77 -19.61 7.24
N ASP A 183 6.26 -20.61 6.52
CA ASP A 183 5.97 -22.00 6.81
C ASP A 183 6.35 -22.36 8.26
N GLY A 184 5.45 -23.09 8.93
CA GLY A 184 5.62 -23.46 10.32
C GLY A 184 5.13 -22.44 11.34
N VAL A 185 4.67 -21.28 10.89
CA VAL A 185 3.97 -20.28 11.72
C VAL A 185 2.47 -20.53 11.60
N SER A 186 1.79 -20.68 12.71
CA SER A 186 0.38 -21.03 12.77
C SER A 186 -0.51 -19.85 13.13
N ALA A 187 -1.78 -19.94 12.77
CA ALA A 187 -2.79 -19.01 13.27
C ALA A 187 -2.79 -18.99 14.80
N GLY A 188 -2.85 -17.81 15.40
CA GLY A 188 -2.76 -17.60 16.83
C GLY A 188 -1.35 -17.37 17.37
N ASP A 189 -0.30 -17.63 16.58
CA ASP A 189 1.07 -17.32 16.99
C ASP A 189 1.30 -15.81 17.07
N GLU A 190 2.12 -15.39 18.03
CA GLU A 190 2.60 -14.02 18.08
C GLU A 190 3.72 -13.82 17.07
N ALA A 191 3.62 -12.73 16.31
CA ALA A 191 4.61 -12.33 15.32
C ALA A 191 4.96 -10.85 15.43
N THR A 192 6.13 -10.49 14.91
CA THR A 192 6.54 -9.10 14.77
C THR A 192 6.91 -8.79 13.34
N LEU A 193 6.54 -7.59 12.88
CA LEU A 193 6.98 -7.01 11.62
C LEU A 193 7.79 -5.76 11.91
N THR A 194 9.04 -5.71 11.44
CA THR A 194 9.95 -4.60 11.70
C THR A 194 10.46 -4.01 10.38
N TYR A 195 10.15 -2.74 10.14
CA TYR A 195 10.78 -1.97 9.07
C TYR A 195 12.13 -1.43 9.55
N LYS A 196 13.16 -1.63 8.72
CA LYS A 196 14.54 -1.22 9.00
C LYS A 196 15.11 -0.40 7.86
N SER A 197 15.89 0.61 8.22
CA SER A 197 16.74 1.37 7.28
C SER A 197 18.20 1.17 7.66
N ASP A 198 18.99 0.69 6.73
CA ASP A 198 20.40 0.35 6.94
C ASP A 198 20.66 -0.49 8.21
N GLY A 199 19.81 -1.51 8.39
CA GLY A 199 19.83 -2.41 9.54
C GLY A 199 19.22 -1.86 10.84
N THR A 200 18.97 -0.56 10.92
CA THR A 200 18.38 0.09 12.12
C THR A 200 16.84 -0.02 12.07
N ALA A 201 16.23 -0.51 13.15
CA ALA A 201 14.78 -0.58 13.27
C ALA A 201 14.19 0.84 13.36
N ILE A 202 13.27 1.15 12.46
CA ILE A 202 12.56 2.44 12.40
C ILE A 202 11.14 2.29 12.96
N SER A 203 10.46 1.21 12.58
CA SER A 203 9.08 0.95 12.99
C SER A 203 8.87 -0.55 13.18
N LYS A 204 8.06 -0.91 14.18
CA LYS A 204 7.79 -2.31 14.53
C LYS A 204 6.38 -2.46 15.06
N ALA A 205 5.69 -3.51 14.59
CA ALA A 205 4.44 -3.97 15.20
C ALA A 205 4.59 -5.39 15.74
N THR A 206 3.82 -5.67 16.80
CA THR A 206 3.58 -7.02 17.33
C THR A 206 2.11 -7.36 17.12
N PHE A 207 1.82 -8.51 16.53
CA PHE A 207 0.47 -8.91 16.17
C PHE A 207 0.28 -10.42 16.28
N THR A 208 -0.97 -10.85 16.25
CA THR A 208 -1.32 -12.27 16.21
C THR A 208 -1.58 -12.71 14.79
N VAL A 209 -1.00 -13.82 14.36
CA VAL A 209 -1.18 -14.38 13.01
C VAL A 209 -2.63 -14.82 12.82
N GLY A 210 -3.25 -14.35 11.76
CA GLY A 210 -4.65 -14.63 11.42
C GLY A 210 -4.89 -16.07 10.96
N GLU A 211 -6.16 -16.48 10.92
CA GLU A 211 -6.58 -17.86 10.65
C GLU A 211 -6.07 -18.44 9.32
N ASN A 212 -5.86 -17.62 8.32
CA ASN A 212 -5.37 -18.05 7.00
C ASN A 212 -3.87 -17.80 6.80
N GLY A 213 -3.12 -17.47 7.87
CA GLY A 213 -1.72 -17.05 7.77
C GLY A 213 -1.54 -15.67 7.10
N MET A 214 -2.62 -15.01 6.70
CA MET A 214 -2.61 -13.69 6.06
C MET A 214 -2.97 -12.61 7.08
N ASN A 215 -2.22 -11.52 7.05
CA ASN A 215 -2.45 -10.37 7.93
C ASN A 215 -2.32 -9.08 7.15
N THR A 216 -3.15 -8.11 7.47
CA THR A 216 -2.93 -6.72 7.06
C THR A 216 -2.33 -5.98 8.24
N ILE A 217 -1.11 -5.49 8.07
CA ILE A 217 -0.34 -4.82 9.13
C ILE A 217 -0.08 -3.38 8.73
N TYR A 218 -0.38 -2.47 9.63
CA TYR A 218 -0.11 -1.04 9.46
C TYR A 218 1.04 -0.63 10.37
N LEU A 219 2.03 0.05 9.78
CA LEU A 219 3.15 0.66 10.50
C LEU A 219 3.17 2.16 10.22
N THR A 220 3.13 2.95 11.25
CA THR A 220 3.45 4.37 11.15
C THR A 220 4.97 4.54 11.17
N VAL A 221 5.48 5.33 10.25
CA VAL A 221 6.90 5.67 10.13
C VAL A 221 7.07 7.19 10.06
N PRO A 222 8.13 7.78 10.61
CA PRO A 222 8.43 9.20 10.40
C PRO A 222 8.59 9.49 8.91
N ALA A 223 8.02 10.60 8.44
CA ALA A 223 8.24 11.07 7.09
C ALA A 223 9.68 11.54 6.92
N GLY A 224 10.26 11.33 5.74
CA GLY A 224 11.63 11.75 5.44
C GLY A 224 12.35 10.82 4.47
N GLN A 225 13.61 11.15 4.26
CA GLN A 225 14.50 10.35 3.41
C GLN A 225 15.32 9.39 4.27
N TYR A 226 15.27 8.14 3.90
CA TYR A 226 16.06 7.05 4.47
C TYR A 226 17.08 6.57 3.45
N THR A 227 18.35 6.46 3.86
CA THR A 227 19.46 6.00 3.02
C THR A 227 19.86 4.59 3.39
N GLY A 228 20.56 3.90 2.49
CA GLY A 228 20.95 2.50 2.67
C GLY A 228 19.83 1.53 2.33
N ALA A 229 20.05 0.26 2.64
CA ALA A 229 19.09 -0.80 2.35
C ALA A 229 17.83 -0.66 3.22
N GLN A 230 16.68 -0.71 2.58
CA GLN A 230 15.37 -0.69 3.22
C GLN A 230 14.85 -2.12 3.27
N THR A 231 14.61 -2.64 4.46
CA THR A 231 14.17 -4.02 4.65
C THR A 231 12.99 -4.12 5.60
N VAL A 232 12.21 -5.18 5.44
CA VAL A 232 11.18 -5.58 6.40
C VAL A 232 11.48 -6.97 6.90
N GLN A 233 11.51 -7.13 8.20
CA GLN A 233 11.77 -8.40 8.88
C GLN A 233 10.52 -8.90 9.59
N PHE A 234 10.16 -10.14 9.31
CA PHE A 234 9.14 -10.90 10.03
C PHE A 234 9.82 -11.86 11.01
N VAL A 235 9.33 -11.92 12.25
CA VAL A 235 9.81 -12.88 13.25
C VAL A 235 8.62 -13.47 14.01
N SER A 236 8.57 -14.83 14.08
CA SER A 236 7.63 -15.56 14.93
C SER A 236 8.27 -16.91 15.32
N GLY A 237 8.44 -17.15 16.60
CA GLY A 237 9.13 -18.35 17.10
C GLY A 237 10.56 -18.46 16.52
N THR A 238 10.81 -19.52 15.75
CA THR A 238 12.09 -19.74 15.03
C THR A 238 12.10 -19.15 13.63
N ALA A 239 10.96 -18.74 13.08
CA ALA A 239 10.88 -18.12 11.77
C ALA A 239 11.46 -16.69 11.83
N ASN A 240 12.35 -16.38 10.91
CA ASN A 240 13.04 -15.09 10.83
C ASN A 240 13.35 -14.79 9.36
N GLU A 241 12.43 -14.11 8.72
CA GLU A 241 12.49 -13.80 7.29
C GLU A 241 12.70 -12.31 7.07
N THR A 242 13.45 -11.96 6.03
CA THR A 242 13.72 -10.57 5.69
C THR A 242 13.53 -10.35 4.20
N GLU A 243 12.77 -9.32 3.83
CA GLU A 243 12.59 -8.88 2.45
C GLU A 243 13.20 -7.49 2.26
N THR A 244 13.90 -7.29 1.14
CA THR A 244 14.43 -5.99 0.74
C THR A 244 13.39 -5.24 -0.07
N LEU A 245 12.96 -4.08 0.43
CA LEU A 245 12.03 -3.18 -0.26
C LEU A 245 12.77 -2.29 -1.27
N SER A 246 13.96 -1.84 -0.90
CA SER A 246 14.85 -1.04 -1.74
C SER A 246 16.31 -1.26 -1.29
N ALA A 247 17.22 -1.34 -2.25
CA ALA A 247 18.65 -1.54 -1.97
C ALA A 247 19.38 -0.25 -1.55
N THR A 248 18.80 0.93 -1.79
CA THR A 248 19.57 2.19 -1.69
C THR A 248 18.90 3.29 -0.88
N LYS A 249 17.59 3.48 -1.02
CA LYS A 249 16.88 4.59 -0.35
C LYS A 249 15.38 4.40 -0.37
N ALA A 250 14.69 5.07 0.57
CA ALA A 250 13.26 5.36 0.52
C ALA A 250 13.01 6.84 0.83
N ASN A 251 11.90 7.37 0.37
CA ASN A 251 11.44 8.71 0.70
C ASN A 251 9.95 8.64 1.04
N PHE A 252 9.65 8.77 2.32
CA PHE A 252 8.27 8.79 2.80
C PHE A 252 7.81 10.23 2.95
N LYS A 253 6.77 10.57 2.22
CA LYS A 253 6.16 11.90 2.32
C LYS A 253 5.14 11.89 3.44
N ALA A 254 5.12 12.97 4.20
CA ALA A 254 4.16 13.18 5.27
C ALA A 254 2.72 13.00 4.76
N GLY A 255 1.92 12.25 5.50
CA GLY A 255 0.54 11.98 5.18
C GLY A 255 0.30 10.91 4.08
N GLU A 256 1.31 10.37 3.44
CA GLU A 256 1.16 9.36 2.39
C GLU A 256 1.05 7.95 2.96
N THR A 257 0.32 7.10 2.24
CA THR A 257 0.23 5.65 2.52
C THR A 257 0.96 4.87 1.45
N TYR A 258 1.76 3.90 1.89
CA TYR A 258 2.56 3.02 1.02
C TYR A 258 2.14 1.58 1.24
N SER A 259 1.71 0.89 0.20
CA SER A 259 1.26 -0.50 0.28
C SER A 259 2.27 -1.47 -0.32
N LYS A 260 2.48 -2.61 0.34
CA LYS A 260 3.34 -3.69 -0.14
C LYS A 260 2.87 -5.06 0.35
N GLY A 261 2.82 -6.03 -0.56
CA GLY A 261 2.69 -7.44 -0.20
C GLY A 261 4.03 -8.03 0.25
N LEU A 262 4.02 -8.76 1.36
CA LEU A 262 5.16 -9.48 1.93
C LEU A 262 4.77 -10.95 2.10
N TYR A 263 5.43 -11.81 1.39
CA TYR A 263 5.11 -13.23 1.35
C TYR A 263 6.32 -14.03 1.79
N TYR A 264 6.46 -14.18 3.11
CA TYR A 264 7.60 -14.84 3.73
C TYR A 264 7.50 -16.35 3.69
N GLY A 265 6.28 -16.88 3.75
CA GLY A 265 6.05 -18.28 3.55
C GLY A 265 5.97 -18.62 2.06
N ASP A 266 6.15 -19.88 1.81
CA ASP A 266 5.73 -20.48 0.56
C ASP A 266 4.20 -20.58 0.49
N SER A 267 3.50 -19.85 1.34
CA SER A 267 2.06 -19.89 1.48
C SER A 267 1.42 -19.27 0.24
N ASP A 268 1.04 -20.09 -0.48
CA ASP A 268 0.12 -20.43 -1.49
C ASP A 268 -1.21 -19.75 -1.25
N ILE A 269 -1.39 -18.67 -1.97
CA ILE A 269 -2.71 -18.07 -2.07
C ILE A 269 -3.52 -18.97 -2.98
N LEU A 270 -4.56 -19.59 -2.43
CA LEU A 270 -5.51 -20.33 -3.25
C LEU A 270 -6.12 -19.40 -4.31
N ILE A 271 -6.25 -19.88 -5.53
CA ILE A 271 -6.92 -19.14 -6.62
C ILE A 271 -8.26 -18.55 -6.15
N ALA A 272 -9.04 -19.31 -5.41
CA ALA A 272 -10.33 -18.86 -4.87
C ALA A 272 -10.27 -17.64 -3.93
N ASN A 273 -9.09 -17.32 -3.40
CA ASN A 273 -8.88 -16.22 -2.45
C ASN A 273 -8.23 -14.99 -3.09
N LEU A 274 -7.87 -15.04 -4.37
CA LEU A 274 -7.21 -13.91 -5.06
C LEU A 274 -8.11 -12.68 -5.20
N GLY A 275 -9.42 -12.88 -5.32
CA GLY A 275 -10.36 -11.78 -5.56
C GLY A 275 -9.99 -10.96 -6.80
N THR A 276 -10.20 -9.65 -6.74
CA THR A 276 -9.81 -8.69 -7.80
C THR A 276 -8.61 -7.83 -7.40
N ASN A 277 -7.87 -8.22 -6.36
CA ASN A 277 -6.77 -7.43 -5.85
C ASN A 277 -5.58 -7.40 -6.83
N SER A 278 -5.31 -6.22 -7.39
CA SER A 278 -4.27 -6.00 -8.40
C SER A 278 -2.84 -6.29 -7.93
N GLU A 279 -2.60 -6.40 -6.64
CA GLU A 279 -1.26 -6.72 -6.10
C GLU A 279 -0.80 -8.14 -6.47
N TYR A 280 -1.72 -9.07 -6.76
CA TYR A 280 -1.38 -10.42 -7.21
C TYR A 280 -1.04 -10.50 -8.72
N ILE A 281 -1.20 -9.43 -9.47
CA ILE A 281 -0.77 -9.38 -10.87
C ILE A 281 0.75 -9.42 -10.95
N GLY A 282 1.27 -10.45 -11.60
CA GLY A 282 2.70 -10.76 -11.63
C GLY A 282 3.08 -11.99 -10.79
N TYR A 283 2.15 -12.54 -10.00
CA TYR A 283 2.37 -13.81 -9.29
C TYR A 283 2.29 -14.99 -10.27
N VAL A 284 2.93 -16.08 -9.90
CA VAL A 284 2.97 -17.32 -10.69
C VAL A 284 1.94 -18.30 -10.15
N LEU A 285 0.98 -18.69 -10.98
CA LEU A 285 0.12 -19.82 -10.69
C LEU A 285 0.87 -21.13 -10.91
N ALA A 286 0.64 -22.10 -10.05
CA ALA A 286 1.15 -23.45 -10.18
C ALA A 286 0.01 -24.46 -10.38
N ALA A 287 0.35 -25.65 -10.86
CA ALA A 287 -0.60 -26.71 -11.16
C ALA A 287 -1.45 -27.17 -9.96
N ASN A 288 -0.97 -26.93 -8.73
CA ASN A 288 -1.72 -27.21 -7.50
C ASN A 288 -2.82 -26.17 -7.17
N GLY A 289 -3.05 -25.19 -8.04
CA GLY A 289 -4.08 -24.15 -7.84
C GLY A 289 -3.70 -23.06 -6.86
N LYS A 290 -2.41 -22.84 -6.66
CA LYS A 290 -1.86 -21.86 -5.72
C LYS A 290 -0.99 -20.84 -6.44
N ALA A 291 -0.96 -19.60 -5.94
CA ALA A 291 -0.17 -18.52 -6.48
C ALA A 291 1.09 -18.27 -5.64
N TYR A 292 2.21 -18.04 -6.29
CA TYR A 292 3.54 -17.84 -5.70
C TYR A 292 4.18 -16.57 -6.27
N THR A 293 5.13 -16.00 -5.55
CA THR A 293 5.78 -14.77 -5.99
C THR A 293 6.76 -14.96 -7.16
N SER A 294 7.16 -16.19 -7.47
CA SER A 294 8.09 -16.48 -8.56
C SER A 294 7.97 -17.91 -9.07
N VAL A 295 8.49 -18.16 -10.30
CA VAL A 295 8.63 -19.49 -10.88
C VAL A 295 9.46 -20.42 -10.00
N SER A 296 10.54 -19.92 -9.40
CA SER A 296 11.40 -20.70 -8.51
C SER A 296 10.64 -21.19 -7.27
N LYS A 297 9.84 -20.34 -6.66
CA LYS A 297 8.99 -20.74 -5.51
C LYS A 297 7.89 -21.70 -5.94
N ALA A 298 7.19 -21.44 -7.04
CA ALA A 298 6.15 -22.31 -7.53
C ALA A 298 6.69 -23.73 -7.80
N ASN A 299 7.84 -23.84 -8.46
CA ASN A 299 8.47 -25.14 -8.80
C ASN A 299 9.00 -25.91 -7.59
N LYS A 300 9.15 -25.27 -6.42
CA LYS A 300 9.50 -25.96 -5.18
C LYS A 300 8.37 -26.88 -4.68
N TYR A 301 7.10 -26.50 -4.91
CA TYR A 301 5.91 -27.17 -4.38
C TYR A 301 5.04 -27.82 -5.45
N SER A 302 5.11 -27.31 -6.68
CA SER A 302 4.33 -27.80 -7.82
C SER A 302 4.98 -27.27 -9.10
N THR A 303 4.38 -27.56 -10.27
CA THR A 303 4.85 -27.01 -11.54
C THR A 303 4.32 -25.59 -11.72
N ALA A 304 5.22 -24.63 -11.94
CA ALA A 304 4.84 -23.30 -12.36
C ALA A 304 4.13 -23.32 -13.71
N THR A 305 3.01 -22.64 -13.85
CA THR A 305 2.16 -22.76 -15.04
C THR A 305 2.08 -21.45 -15.82
N GLY A 306 1.70 -20.35 -15.18
CA GLY A 306 1.55 -19.06 -15.82
C GLY A 306 1.64 -17.92 -14.82
N MET A 307 1.88 -16.71 -15.32
CA MET A 307 1.82 -15.48 -14.53
C MET A 307 0.38 -14.99 -14.46
N ILE A 308 -0.12 -14.64 -13.28
CA ILE A 308 -1.39 -13.93 -13.13
C ILE A 308 -1.25 -12.58 -13.84
N ALA A 309 -1.96 -12.44 -14.96
CA ALA A 309 -1.86 -11.28 -15.82
C ALA A 309 -3.06 -10.34 -15.71
N TYR A 310 -4.19 -10.87 -15.26
CA TYR A 310 -5.42 -10.11 -15.03
C TYR A 310 -6.26 -10.80 -13.94
N LEU A 311 -6.96 -10.02 -13.14
CA LEU A 311 -7.93 -10.47 -12.15
C LEU A 311 -9.29 -9.81 -12.41
N GLY A 312 -10.31 -10.63 -12.48
CA GLY A 312 -11.69 -10.24 -12.78
C GLY A 312 -12.25 -10.96 -13.99
N ASN A 313 -13.51 -10.69 -14.31
CA ASN A 313 -14.18 -11.27 -15.46
C ASN A 313 -13.61 -10.69 -16.77
N CYS A 314 -13.09 -11.56 -17.63
CA CYS A 314 -12.45 -11.23 -18.90
C CYS A 314 -13.19 -11.85 -20.08
N ASN A 315 -14.49 -12.18 -19.92
CA ASN A 315 -15.34 -12.62 -21.02
C ASN A 315 -15.42 -11.51 -22.08
N GLY A 316 -14.92 -11.83 -23.26
CA GLY A 316 -14.61 -10.84 -24.27
C GLY A 316 -15.81 -10.13 -24.86
N ALA A 317 -15.75 -8.81 -24.91
CA ALA A 317 -16.66 -7.97 -25.68
C ALA A 317 -16.48 -8.13 -27.20
N ASP A 318 -15.41 -8.82 -27.66
CA ASP A 318 -15.10 -9.09 -29.06
C ASP A 318 -15.75 -10.38 -29.60
N GLY A 319 -16.64 -11.00 -28.82
CA GLY A 319 -17.37 -12.19 -29.20
C GLY A 319 -16.55 -13.48 -29.21
N GLN A 320 -15.29 -13.42 -28.79
CA GLN A 320 -14.39 -14.58 -28.68
C GLN A 320 -14.33 -15.05 -27.23
N SER A 321 -15.40 -15.65 -26.73
CA SER A 321 -15.35 -16.30 -25.40
C SER A 321 -14.53 -17.59 -25.54
N ALA A 322 -13.25 -17.51 -25.19
CA ALA A 322 -12.39 -18.69 -25.16
C ALA A 322 -12.64 -19.60 -23.96
N TYR A 323 -13.49 -19.22 -23.04
CA TYR A 323 -13.78 -19.95 -21.82
C TYR A 323 -15.22 -19.69 -21.32
N SER A 324 -15.71 -20.61 -20.49
CA SER A 324 -17.06 -20.58 -19.94
C SER A 324 -17.18 -19.57 -18.77
N GLU A 325 -18.42 -19.27 -18.39
CA GLU A 325 -18.74 -18.45 -17.20
C GLU A 325 -18.16 -19.04 -15.89
N ASP A 326 -17.76 -20.32 -15.91
CA ASP A 326 -17.17 -21.00 -14.75
C ASP A 326 -15.76 -20.52 -14.41
N TYR A 327 -15.07 -19.85 -15.34
CA TYR A 327 -13.69 -19.37 -15.18
C TYR A 327 -13.65 -17.84 -15.31
N ASN A 328 -14.11 -17.14 -14.28
CA ASN A 328 -14.31 -15.70 -14.32
C ASN A 328 -13.47 -14.92 -13.29
N HIS A 329 -12.51 -15.57 -12.62
CA HIS A 329 -11.66 -14.94 -11.62
C HIS A 329 -10.48 -14.20 -12.22
N GLY A 330 -9.93 -14.67 -13.35
CA GLY A 330 -8.81 -13.99 -13.99
C GLY A 330 -8.18 -14.74 -15.15
N LEU A 331 -7.05 -14.22 -15.62
CA LEU A 331 -6.22 -14.81 -16.67
C LEU A 331 -4.81 -15.05 -16.17
N ALA A 332 -4.29 -16.25 -16.40
CA ALA A 332 -2.89 -16.58 -16.26
C ALA A 332 -2.24 -16.71 -17.64
N MET A 333 -1.26 -15.85 -17.91
CA MET A 333 -0.47 -15.85 -19.14
C MET A 333 0.66 -16.88 -19.03
N ALA A 334 0.90 -17.64 -20.08
CA ALA A 334 2.04 -18.56 -20.13
C ALA A 334 3.38 -17.85 -19.86
N LEU A 335 4.27 -18.54 -19.18
CA LEU A 335 5.61 -18.01 -18.84
C LEU A 335 6.49 -17.87 -20.08
N ASP A 336 6.25 -18.70 -21.10
CA ASP A 336 6.97 -18.74 -22.36
C ASP A 336 6.05 -18.63 -23.57
N ASP A 337 6.62 -18.28 -24.73
CA ASP A 337 5.91 -18.32 -26.00
C ASP A 337 5.53 -19.74 -26.35
N VAL A 338 4.48 -19.89 -27.16
CA VAL A 338 4.10 -21.16 -27.74
C VAL A 338 5.26 -21.72 -28.60
N PRO A 339 5.60 -23.01 -28.47
CA PRO A 339 6.63 -23.63 -29.31
C PRO A 339 6.35 -23.49 -30.81
N GLY A 340 7.38 -23.25 -31.58
CA GLY A 340 7.27 -23.15 -33.05
C GLY A 340 7.64 -21.79 -33.62
N GLY A 341 7.94 -20.81 -32.80
CA GLY A 341 8.40 -19.47 -33.23
C GLY A 341 7.32 -18.67 -33.98
N ASN A 342 7.73 -17.93 -35.01
CA ASN A 342 6.81 -17.15 -35.84
C ASN A 342 6.09 -18.08 -36.85
N ASN A 343 4.78 -18.16 -36.75
CA ASN A 343 3.95 -19.02 -37.56
C ASN A 343 2.63 -18.34 -37.96
N SER A 344 1.88 -18.99 -38.89
CA SER A 344 0.53 -18.53 -39.22
C SER A 344 -0.43 -18.75 -38.07
N ILE A 345 -1.52 -17.99 -38.04
CA ILE A 345 -2.52 -18.03 -36.94
C ILE A 345 -3.09 -19.47 -36.77
N GLY A 346 -3.32 -20.22 -37.84
CA GLY A 346 -3.85 -21.58 -37.74
C GLY A 346 -2.88 -22.55 -37.05
N VAL A 347 -1.57 -22.39 -37.26
CA VAL A 347 -0.54 -23.18 -36.56
C VAL A 347 -0.49 -22.79 -35.10
N LEU A 348 -0.57 -21.50 -34.78
CA LEU A 348 -0.52 -21.01 -33.39
C LEU A 348 -1.76 -21.39 -32.59
N LEU A 349 -2.96 -21.38 -33.19
CA LEU A 349 -4.18 -21.88 -32.54
C LEU A 349 -4.06 -23.38 -32.21
N SER A 350 -3.53 -24.17 -33.13
CA SER A 350 -3.28 -25.60 -32.90
C SER A 350 -2.21 -25.82 -31.83
N ALA A 351 -1.13 -25.03 -31.84
CA ALA A 351 -0.08 -25.10 -30.85
C ALA A 351 -0.55 -24.63 -29.46
N ALA A 352 -1.44 -23.65 -29.40
CA ALA A 352 -2.05 -23.20 -28.14
C ALA A 352 -2.91 -24.31 -27.52
N SER A 353 -3.73 -24.98 -28.33
CA SER A 353 -4.55 -26.11 -27.86
C SER A 353 -3.72 -27.34 -27.47
N ALA A 354 -2.53 -27.50 -28.05
CA ALA A 354 -1.59 -28.59 -27.75
C ALA A 354 -0.57 -28.20 -26.65
N TYR A 355 -0.68 -27.00 -26.04
CA TYR A 355 0.27 -26.53 -25.03
C TYR A 355 0.15 -27.39 -23.77
N SER A 356 1.20 -28.15 -23.47
CA SER A 356 1.17 -29.25 -22.51
C SER A 356 1.66 -28.89 -21.11
N VAL A 357 1.92 -27.62 -20.85
CA VAL A 357 2.26 -27.17 -19.47
C VAL A 357 1.06 -27.47 -18.59
N ALA A 358 1.32 -28.13 -17.45
CA ALA A 358 0.29 -28.44 -16.49
C ALA A 358 -0.41 -27.14 -16.02
N ARG A 359 -1.68 -27.23 -15.67
CA ARG A 359 -2.49 -26.10 -15.18
C ARG A 359 -3.38 -26.57 -14.04
N PRO A 360 -3.91 -25.65 -13.19
CA PRO A 360 -4.85 -26.03 -12.16
C PRO A 360 -6.06 -26.76 -12.71
N SER A 361 -6.57 -27.77 -11.99
CA SER A 361 -7.74 -28.55 -12.41
C SER A 361 -9.02 -27.70 -12.54
N ALA A 362 -9.10 -26.61 -11.78
CA ALA A 362 -10.20 -25.64 -11.83
C ALA A 362 -9.88 -24.48 -12.77
N SER A 363 -9.32 -24.74 -13.94
CA SER A 363 -9.02 -23.74 -14.96
C SER A 363 -9.45 -24.21 -16.36
N SER A 364 -9.64 -23.26 -17.27
CA SER A 364 -9.90 -23.54 -18.68
C SER A 364 -8.71 -24.24 -19.35
N GLU A 365 -8.93 -24.78 -20.55
CA GLU A 365 -7.83 -25.19 -21.44
C GLU A 365 -6.95 -23.99 -21.82
N TRP A 366 -5.73 -24.24 -22.28
CA TRP A 366 -4.87 -23.22 -22.87
C TRP A 366 -5.48 -22.67 -24.16
N PHE A 367 -5.47 -21.36 -24.31
CA PHE A 367 -5.97 -20.71 -25.53
C PHE A 367 -5.06 -19.50 -25.91
N LEU A 368 -5.16 -19.07 -27.16
CA LEU A 368 -4.52 -17.86 -27.64
C LEU A 368 -5.35 -16.65 -27.24
N LEU A 369 -4.72 -15.66 -26.59
CA LEU A 369 -5.40 -14.46 -26.11
C LEU A 369 -6.10 -13.70 -27.24
N SER A 370 -7.31 -13.21 -26.99
CA SER A 370 -7.98 -12.25 -27.87
C SER A 370 -7.34 -10.84 -27.75
N ALA A 371 -7.62 -9.97 -28.71
CA ALA A 371 -7.17 -8.59 -28.66
C ALA A 371 -7.72 -7.88 -27.40
N PHE A 372 -8.97 -8.14 -27.03
CA PHE A 372 -9.59 -7.58 -25.83
C PHE A 372 -8.90 -8.07 -24.55
N GLN A 373 -8.57 -9.35 -24.46
CA GLN A 373 -7.86 -9.92 -23.31
C GLN A 373 -6.45 -9.33 -23.18
N TRP A 374 -5.73 -9.14 -24.27
CA TRP A 374 -4.46 -8.43 -24.28
C TRP A 374 -4.59 -7.00 -23.73
N MET A 375 -5.62 -6.27 -24.16
CA MET A 375 -5.88 -4.92 -23.62
C MET A 375 -6.08 -4.93 -22.11
N ARG A 376 -6.91 -5.85 -21.59
CA ARG A 376 -7.16 -5.96 -20.13
C ARG A 376 -5.90 -6.31 -19.34
N ILE A 377 -5.07 -7.19 -19.88
CA ILE A 377 -3.77 -7.53 -19.27
C ILE A 377 -2.86 -6.30 -19.20
N MET A 378 -2.79 -5.52 -20.27
CA MET A 378 -1.96 -4.32 -20.31
C MET A 378 -2.46 -3.24 -19.33
N GLU A 379 -3.77 -2.97 -19.31
CA GLU A 379 -4.39 -2.06 -18.34
C GLU A 379 -4.08 -2.49 -16.90
N ALA A 380 -4.24 -3.77 -16.60
CA ALA A 380 -3.97 -4.32 -15.27
C ALA A 380 -2.49 -4.21 -14.87
N CYS A 381 -1.58 -4.13 -15.85
CA CYS A 381 -0.16 -3.88 -15.63
C CYS A 381 0.21 -2.38 -15.62
N GLY A 382 -0.77 -1.48 -15.54
CA GLY A 382 -0.55 -0.02 -15.51
C GLY A 382 -0.30 0.58 -16.89
N GLY A 383 -0.74 -0.09 -17.96
CA GLY A 383 -0.73 0.41 -19.32
C GLY A 383 -1.84 1.44 -19.57
N SER A 384 -1.92 1.90 -20.82
CA SER A 384 -2.94 2.87 -21.23
C SER A 384 -4.36 2.27 -21.13
N THR A 385 -5.32 3.11 -20.76
CA THR A 385 -6.75 2.75 -20.80
C THR A 385 -7.23 2.72 -22.22
N PHE A 386 -7.94 1.65 -22.61
CA PHE A 386 -8.41 1.45 -23.98
C PHE A 386 -9.89 1.80 -24.12
N SER A 387 -10.24 2.38 -25.27
CA SER A 387 -11.66 2.47 -25.64
C SER A 387 -12.18 1.09 -26.09
N THR A 388 -13.49 0.85 -25.94
CA THR A 388 -14.15 -0.42 -26.26
C THR A 388 -14.17 -0.78 -27.75
N SER A 389 -13.59 0.04 -28.63
CA SER A 389 -13.55 -0.20 -30.09
C SER A 389 -12.13 -0.51 -30.54
N ILE A 390 -11.92 -1.73 -31.04
CA ILE A 390 -10.68 -2.16 -31.69
C ILE A 390 -10.70 -1.61 -33.11
N TRP A 391 -10.04 -0.50 -33.36
CA TRP A 391 -9.88 0.06 -34.70
C TRP A 391 -8.42 0.36 -34.99
N LYS A 392 -8.02 0.12 -36.21
CA LYS A 392 -6.69 0.32 -36.81
C LYS A 392 -5.82 1.37 -36.08
N TRP A 393 -4.60 0.96 -35.70
CA TRP A 393 -3.54 1.82 -35.17
C TRP A 393 -3.83 2.46 -33.81
N MET A 394 -4.35 1.67 -32.87
CA MET A 394 -4.40 2.16 -31.49
C MET A 394 -3.00 2.09 -30.88
N GLU A 395 -2.42 3.25 -30.59
CA GLU A 395 -1.21 3.32 -29.78
C GLU A 395 -1.57 2.98 -28.32
N PHE A 396 -0.83 2.08 -27.69
CA PHE A 396 -1.01 1.69 -26.32
C PHE A 396 0.33 1.56 -25.59
N SER A 397 0.30 1.65 -24.28
CA SER A 397 1.41 1.28 -23.41
C SER A 397 1.10 -0.05 -22.74
N TYR A 398 2.03 -1.00 -22.77
CA TYR A 398 1.89 -2.27 -22.06
C TYR A 398 2.28 -2.16 -20.56
N GLY A 399 2.56 -0.93 -20.07
CA GLY A 399 2.87 -0.67 -18.66
C GLY A 399 4.06 -1.51 -18.18
N ASN A 400 3.87 -2.16 -17.03
CA ASN A 400 4.87 -2.98 -16.38
C ASN A 400 4.79 -4.48 -16.75
N LEU A 401 4.03 -4.87 -17.77
CA LEU A 401 3.82 -6.27 -18.13
C LEU A 401 5.14 -7.01 -18.37
N GLN A 402 6.04 -6.42 -19.16
CA GLN A 402 7.37 -6.98 -19.42
C GLN A 402 8.18 -7.17 -18.12
N THR A 403 8.17 -6.15 -17.27
CA THR A 403 8.89 -6.19 -15.98
C THR A 403 8.31 -7.24 -15.06
N LYS A 404 6.98 -7.34 -14.96
CA LYS A 404 6.30 -8.35 -14.12
C LYS A 404 6.61 -9.77 -14.60
N LEU A 405 6.52 -10.01 -15.92
CA LEU A 405 6.80 -11.32 -16.50
C LEU A 405 8.26 -11.73 -16.26
N SER A 406 9.21 -10.84 -16.49
CA SER A 406 10.65 -11.12 -16.26
C SER A 406 10.96 -11.30 -14.77
N SER A 407 10.38 -10.49 -13.88
CA SER A 407 10.65 -10.57 -12.44
C SER A 407 10.07 -11.82 -11.78
N CYS A 408 8.99 -12.37 -12.31
CA CYS A 408 8.46 -13.65 -11.81
C CYS A 408 9.24 -14.87 -12.36
N GLY A 409 10.12 -14.69 -13.33
CA GLY A 409 10.94 -15.74 -13.93
C GLY A 409 10.41 -16.30 -15.26
N GLY A 410 9.45 -15.62 -15.89
CA GLY A 410 9.01 -15.93 -17.25
C GLY A 410 9.96 -15.36 -18.31
N SER A 411 9.89 -15.89 -19.53
CA SER A 411 10.59 -15.31 -20.68
C SER A 411 9.97 -13.96 -21.04
N GLY A 412 10.83 -13.00 -21.39
CA GLY A 412 10.37 -11.66 -21.77
C GLY A 412 9.47 -11.68 -23.00
N LEU A 413 8.68 -10.61 -23.16
CA LEU A 413 7.91 -10.39 -24.38
C LEU A 413 8.86 -9.99 -25.52
N ARG A 414 8.47 -10.33 -26.75
CA ARG A 414 9.19 -9.88 -27.94
C ARG A 414 8.89 -8.41 -28.18
N THR A 415 9.87 -7.55 -27.97
CA THR A 415 9.74 -6.10 -28.04
C THR A 415 10.65 -5.45 -29.08
N SER A 416 11.41 -6.24 -29.84
CA SER A 416 12.38 -5.76 -30.82
C SER A 416 11.89 -5.82 -32.25
N GLY A 417 12.16 -4.79 -33.03
CA GLY A 417 11.85 -4.75 -34.45
C GLY A 417 10.35 -4.76 -34.73
N TRP A 418 9.91 -5.61 -35.64
CA TRP A 418 8.52 -5.87 -36.01
C TRP A 418 7.95 -7.11 -35.31
N ASP A 419 8.53 -7.54 -34.21
CA ASP A 419 8.03 -8.68 -33.45
C ASP A 419 6.72 -8.35 -32.74
N GLY A 420 5.84 -9.34 -32.63
CA GLY A 420 4.55 -9.21 -32.00
C GLY A 420 3.88 -10.56 -31.77
N TYR A 421 2.67 -10.50 -31.28
CA TYR A 421 1.87 -11.68 -30.96
C TYR A 421 0.54 -11.67 -31.71
N PHE A 422 0.21 -12.79 -32.33
CA PHE A 422 -1.14 -12.99 -32.85
C PHE A 422 -2.16 -13.06 -31.72
N THR A 423 -3.34 -12.55 -32.01
CA THR A 423 -4.53 -12.73 -31.18
C THR A 423 -5.48 -13.73 -31.79
N SER A 424 -6.41 -14.26 -30.99
CA SER A 424 -7.50 -15.09 -31.51
C SER A 424 -8.62 -14.29 -32.16
N THR A 425 -8.59 -12.96 -32.10
CA THR A 425 -9.61 -12.08 -32.70
C THR A 425 -9.44 -12.02 -34.20
N PRO A 426 -10.50 -12.41 -34.98
CA PRO A 426 -10.42 -12.39 -36.43
C PRO A 426 -10.31 -10.98 -37.01
N ALA A 427 -9.58 -10.85 -38.10
CA ALA A 427 -9.45 -9.65 -38.91
C ALA A 427 -9.75 -9.96 -40.38
N SER A 428 -9.90 -8.94 -41.25
CA SER A 428 -10.29 -9.10 -42.63
C SER A 428 -9.32 -9.94 -43.48
N GLY A 429 -8.04 -10.01 -43.09
CA GLY A 429 -6.96 -10.76 -43.73
C GLY A 429 -6.37 -11.89 -42.90
N GLY A 430 -6.97 -12.25 -41.75
CA GLY A 430 -6.42 -13.25 -40.85
C GLY A 430 -6.82 -13.03 -39.41
N ALA A 431 -5.92 -12.51 -38.59
CA ALA A 431 -6.18 -12.17 -37.21
C ALA A 431 -5.47 -10.86 -36.85
N TYR A 432 -5.99 -10.17 -35.84
CA TYR A 432 -5.27 -9.04 -35.23
C TYR A 432 -4.01 -9.55 -34.56
N TRP A 433 -2.99 -8.74 -34.57
CA TRP A 433 -1.77 -8.99 -33.82
C TRP A 433 -1.39 -7.80 -32.98
N VAL A 434 -0.71 -8.06 -31.88
CA VAL A 434 -0.25 -7.07 -30.92
C VAL A 434 1.23 -6.82 -31.16
N TYR A 435 1.55 -5.60 -31.53
CA TYR A 435 2.92 -5.15 -31.71
C TYR A 435 3.43 -4.54 -30.41
N MET A 436 4.47 -5.14 -29.85
CA MET A 436 5.04 -4.76 -28.56
C MET A 436 6.26 -3.84 -28.74
N SER A 437 6.03 -2.61 -29.17
CA SER A 437 7.07 -1.57 -29.10
C SER A 437 6.74 -0.57 -28.00
N ASP A 438 7.61 0.45 -27.81
CA ASP A 438 7.34 1.56 -26.88
C ASP A 438 6.01 2.30 -27.17
N ARG A 439 5.49 2.11 -28.38
CA ARG A 439 4.18 2.55 -28.85
C ARG A 439 3.48 1.36 -29.51
N GLY A 440 3.09 0.39 -28.71
CA GLY A 440 2.42 -0.80 -29.24
C GLY A 440 1.14 -0.48 -30.00
N SER A 441 0.77 -1.32 -30.95
CA SER A 441 -0.45 -1.18 -31.74
C SER A 441 -1.06 -2.54 -32.09
N PHE A 442 -2.39 -2.57 -32.26
CA PHE A 442 -3.08 -3.70 -32.85
C PHE A 442 -3.18 -3.49 -34.36
N LEU A 443 -2.71 -4.44 -35.14
CA LEU A 443 -2.67 -4.39 -36.57
C LEU A 443 -3.36 -5.59 -37.20
N ASP A 444 -3.97 -5.40 -38.36
CA ASP A 444 -4.46 -6.45 -39.25
C ASP A 444 -3.30 -6.96 -40.12
N SER A 445 -3.02 -8.26 -40.16
CA SER A 445 -1.90 -8.81 -40.92
C SER A 445 -2.05 -10.28 -41.29
N GLU A 446 -1.50 -10.59 -42.46
CA GLU A 446 -1.30 -11.98 -42.97
C GLU A 446 0.11 -12.52 -42.65
N SER A 447 0.93 -11.80 -41.91
CA SER A 447 2.33 -12.14 -41.64
C SER A 447 2.47 -13.23 -40.57
N TYR A 448 3.70 -13.69 -40.34
CA TYR A 448 4.04 -14.71 -39.34
C TYR A 448 4.52 -14.09 -38.07
N TYR A 449 3.83 -14.33 -36.92
CA TYR A 449 4.16 -13.80 -35.61
C TYR A 449 4.20 -14.91 -34.56
N ALA A 450 4.67 -14.56 -33.36
CA ALA A 450 4.65 -15.45 -32.20
C ALA A 450 3.22 -15.65 -31.66
N GLY A 451 3.04 -16.66 -30.87
CA GLY A 451 1.85 -16.89 -30.05
C GLY A 451 2.22 -16.91 -28.57
N ARG A 452 1.41 -16.30 -27.74
CA ARG A 452 1.45 -16.48 -26.29
C ARG A 452 0.08 -16.88 -25.79
N THR A 453 0.05 -17.98 -25.04
CA THR A 453 -1.19 -18.58 -24.54
C THR A 453 -1.52 -18.07 -23.14
N ALA A 454 -2.77 -18.23 -22.76
CA ALA A 454 -3.27 -18.07 -21.40
C ALA A 454 -4.29 -19.16 -21.09
N TYR A 455 -4.64 -19.27 -19.83
CA TYR A 455 -5.83 -19.96 -19.37
C TYR A 455 -6.59 -19.06 -18.39
N ALA A 456 -7.90 -19.25 -18.32
CA ALA A 456 -8.79 -18.60 -17.36
C ALA A 456 -8.96 -19.47 -16.11
N PHE A 457 -9.15 -18.86 -14.95
CA PHE A 457 -9.33 -19.53 -13.67
C PHE A 457 -10.39 -18.85 -12.80
#